data_d943e205351a0e0428439188ee4877bf
#
_entry.id   d943e205351a0e0428439188ee4877bf
#
_cell.length_a   1.000
_cell.length_b   1.000
_cell.length_c   1.000
_cell.angle_alpha   90.00
_cell.angle_beta   90.00
_cell.angle_gamma   90.00
#
_symmetry.space_group_name_H-M   'P 1'
#
loop_
_entity.id
_entity.type
_entity.pdbx_description
1 polymer ?
#
loop_
_entity_poly.entity_id
_entity_poly.type
_entity_poly.pdbx_seq_one_letter_code
_entity_poly.pdbx_strand_id
1 'polypeptide(L)'
;MSQLDFKLGPKIKAFRRQIGLQANKLANQLNISPSYLALIEGGKRKIDGDLLIKICDELKINISDLTSKSDVNMINTISELLDDQLFEDLDILGPEVKDLASSNPKIGKALIRLGDILKKKDHELVNKIEKLSGKIVDSRKNSFPGEVISDFLQENKNYFSKLENFANEIFEKIKQNNRTRYIALCEFLKTEYGITVKDIIPEEGKPFSKIYNKKNKELYLSDYLSLETKKLHAAAQIAQEGAEDLINEYLETFNFPSEESKKLSKVALLNYCGAAILMPYNLFHSECKKLKYDLELLQNTFATSFEQVTHRVTCLNDPKKPGVPFHFLRVDVAGNISKRFSLSGIEIPRYGGACPRWNVYSAFSRPGVIQ
;
A
#
# COMPACT_ATOMS: atom_id res chain seq x y z
N MET A 1 15.40 27.87 10.93
CA MET A 1 14.86 28.63 9.78
C MET A 1 15.68 28.24 8.57
N SER A 2 15.28 27.20 7.84
CA SER A 2 15.96 26.72 6.63
C SER A 2 15.53 27.61 5.46
N GLN A 3 16.52 28.23 4.83
CA GLN A 3 16.38 29.05 3.64
C GLN A 3 15.84 28.22 2.48
N LEU A 4 14.57 28.43 2.14
CA LEU A 4 14.01 28.09 0.86
C LEU A 4 14.57 29.11 -0.16
N ASP A 5 15.72 28.79 -0.74
CA ASP A 5 16.32 29.56 -1.85
C ASP A 5 15.50 29.29 -3.13
N PHE A 6 14.30 29.86 -3.18
CA PHE A 6 13.52 29.92 -4.42
C PHE A 6 14.20 30.94 -5.33
N LYS A 7 14.78 30.51 -6.44
CA LYS A 7 15.23 31.39 -7.52
C LYS A 7 13.99 32.06 -8.16
N LEU A 8 13.50 33.15 -7.58
CA LEU A 8 12.34 33.89 -8.05
C LEU A 8 12.53 34.47 -9.46
N GLY A 9 13.76 34.75 -9.87
CA GLY A 9 14.11 35.37 -11.13
C GLY A 9 13.59 34.63 -12.37
N PRO A 10 13.84 33.33 -12.54
CA PRO A 10 13.31 32.56 -13.67
C PRO A 10 11.78 32.57 -13.75
N LYS A 11 11.09 32.57 -12.61
CA LYS A 11 9.62 32.68 -12.58
C LYS A 11 9.13 34.04 -13.05
N ILE A 12 9.74 35.11 -12.57
CA ILE A 12 9.47 36.48 -13.02
C ILE A 12 9.63 36.57 -14.53
N LYS A 13 10.72 36.02 -15.09
CA LYS A 13 10.94 35.96 -16.52
C LYS A 13 9.86 35.20 -17.27
N ALA A 14 9.40 34.07 -16.69
CA ALA A 14 8.34 33.25 -17.29
C ALA A 14 7.01 34.01 -17.31
N PHE A 15 6.59 34.64 -16.20
CA PHE A 15 5.38 35.46 -16.12
C PHE A 15 5.44 36.65 -17.10
N ARG A 16 6.56 37.39 -17.11
CA ARG A 16 6.75 38.50 -18.06
C ARG A 16 6.57 38.06 -19.50
N ARG A 17 7.15 36.94 -19.91
CA ARG A 17 6.99 36.36 -21.25
C ARG A 17 5.57 35.91 -21.55
N GLN A 18 4.89 35.40 -20.56
CA GLN A 18 3.51 34.91 -20.69
C GLN A 18 2.54 36.05 -21.01
N ILE A 19 2.76 37.25 -20.45
CA ILE A 19 1.98 38.45 -20.76
C ILE A 19 2.52 39.25 -21.95
N GLY A 20 3.54 38.72 -22.66
CA GLY A 20 4.12 39.38 -23.85
C GLY A 20 4.92 40.65 -23.55
N LEU A 21 5.30 40.92 -22.31
CA LEU A 21 6.02 42.15 -21.91
C LEU A 21 7.51 42.04 -22.20
N GLN A 22 8.04 43.03 -22.93
CA GLN A 22 9.48 43.09 -23.24
C GLN A 22 10.29 43.46 -22.01
N ALA A 23 11.51 42.90 -21.86
CA ALA A 23 12.37 43.12 -20.69
C ALA A 23 12.70 44.62 -20.51
N ASN A 24 13.01 45.34 -21.58
CA ASN A 24 13.28 46.78 -21.53
C ASN A 24 12.09 47.58 -21.01
N LYS A 25 10.87 47.20 -21.38
CA LYS A 25 9.65 47.88 -20.95
C LYS A 25 9.41 47.67 -19.44
N LEU A 26 9.56 46.43 -18.97
CA LEU A 26 9.44 46.14 -17.53
C LEU A 26 10.55 46.85 -16.74
N ALA A 27 11.80 46.83 -17.20
CA ALA A 27 12.90 47.52 -16.53
C ALA A 27 12.61 49.05 -16.36
N ASN A 28 12.09 49.68 -17.40
CA ASN A 28 11.69 51.10 -17.36
C ASN A 28 10.54 51.33 -16.38
N GLN A 29 9.53 50.52 -16.32
CA GLN A 29 8.41 50.60 -15.37
C GLN A 29 8.88 50.46 -13.94
N LEU A 30 9.89 49.60 -13.69
CA LEU A 30 10.46 49.37 -12.38
C LEU A 30 11.56 50.38 -11.99
N ASN A 31 11.89 51.33 -12.89
CA ASN A 31 13.00 52.29 -12.70
C ASN A 31 14.36 51.62 -12.43
N ILE A 32 14.65 50.51 -13.14
CA ILE A 32 15.93 49.79 -13.07
C ILE A 32 16.54 49.62 -14.46
N SER A 33 17.86 49.32 -14.51
CA SER A 33 18.50 49.08 -15.80
C SER A 33 18.08 47.71 -16.41
N PRO A 34 17.98 47.57 -17.71
CA PRO A 34 17.71 46.29 -18.37
C PRO A 34 18.73 45.21 -17.99
N SER A 35 19.98 45.58 -17.79
CA SER A 35 21.06 44.65 -17.35
C SER A 35 20.81 44.16 -15.94
N TYR A 36 20.33 45.01 -15.05
CA TYR A 36 19.97 44.64 -13.69
C TYR A 36 18.79 43.69 -13.65
N LEU A 37 17.75 43.94 -14.44
CA LEU A 37 16.62 43.04 -14.61
C LEU A 37 17.05 41.66 -15.16
N ALA A 38 17.97 41.65 -16.13
CA ALA A 38 18.51 40.40 -16.69
C ALA A 38 19.26 39.56 -15.64
N LEU A 39 20.01 40.20 -14.73
CA LEU A 39 20.67 39.53 -13.61
C LEU A 39 19.66 38.97 -12.59
N ILE A 40 18.59 39.69 -12.34
CA ILE A 40 17.49 39.23 -11.48
C ILE A 40 16.80 38.03 -12.12
N GLU A 41 16.36 38.17 -13.38
CA GLU A 41 15.66 37.10 -14.13
C GLU A 41 16.53 35.86 -14.31
N GLY A 42 17.84 36.03 -14.36
CA GLY A 42 18.83 34.94 -14.41
C GLY A 42 19.15 34.30 -13.06
N GLY A 43 18.56 34.80 -11.97
CA GLY A 43 18.84 34.30 -10.62
C GLY A 43 20.24 34.60 -10.09
N LYS A 44 20.98 35.51 -10.77
CA LYS A 44 22.36 35.91 -10.40
C LYS A 44 22.38 37.05 -9.37
N ARG A 45 21.23 37.66 -9.08
CA ARG A 45 21.11 38.72 -8.08
C ARG A 45 19.85 38.54 -7.25
N LYS A 46 19.96 38.78 -5.93
CA LYS A 46 18.82 38.74 -4.98
C LYS A 46 17.91 39.92 -5.25
N ILE A 47 16.63 39.72 -5.04
CA ILE A 47 15.59 40.73 -5.20
C ILE A 47 15.28 41.28 -3.81
N ASP A 48 15.28 42.59 -3.69
CA ASP A 48 14.82 43.29 -2.50
C ASP A 48 13.29 43.23 -2.38
N GLY A 49 12.77 43.26 -1.15
CA GLY A 49 11.32 43.09 -0.88
C GLY A 49 10.47 44.14 -1.60
N ASP A 50 10.91 45.41 -1.58
CA ASP A 50 10.21 46.53 -2.24
C ASP A 50 10.16 46.35 -3.77
N LEU A 51 11.26 45.88 -4.34
CA LEU A 51 11.34 45.61 -5.77
C LEU A 51 10.49 44.39 -6.16
N LEU A 52 10.42 43.38 -5.30
CA LEU A 52 9.57 42.20 -5.52
C LEU A 52 8.08 42.59 -5.54
N ILE A 53 7.63 43.46 -4.64
CA ILE A 53 6.26 43.97 -4.62
C ILE A 53 5.96 44.72 -5.92
N LYS A 54 6.84 45.64 -6.33
CA LYS A 54 6.67 46.39 -7.60
C LYS A 54 6.63 45.44 -8.82
N ILE A 55 7.42 44.41 -8.84
CA ILE A 55 7.41 43.39 -9.93
C ILE A 55 6.05 42.65 -9.93
N CYS A 56 5.52 42.27 -8.77
CA CYS A 56 4.24 41.61 -8.67
C CYS A 56 3.09 42.53 -9.15
N ASP A 57 3.12 43.78 -8.80
CA ASP A 57 2.11 44.79 -9.21
C ASP A 57 2.14 45.00 -10.73
N GLU A 58 3.31 45.18 -11.33
CA GLU A 58 3.48 45.38 -12.78
C GLU A 58 3.10 44.13 -13.60
N LEU A 59 3.38 42.94 -13.08
CA LEU A 59 3.04 41.68 -13.73
C LEU A 59 1.61 41.21 -13.41
N LYS A 60 0.90 41.90 -12.48
CA LYS A 60 -0.44 41.54 -11.98
C LYS A 60 -0.50 40.11 -11.43
N ILE A 61 0.47 39.72 -10.63
CA ILE A 61 0.57 38.41 -9.99
C ILE A 61 0.66 38.56 -8.48
N ASN A 62 0.18 37.56 -7.74
CA ASN A 62 0.34 37.52 -6.28
C ASN A 62 1.71 36.94 -5.90
N ILE A 63 2.26 37.35 -4.77
CA ILE A 63 3.51 36.78 -4.22
C ILE A 63 3.36 35.26 -4.02
N SER A 64 2.16 34.77 -3.69
CA SER A 64 1.85 33.36 -3.59
C SER A 64 2.06 32.58 -4.91
N ASP A 65 1.91 33.22 -6.05
CA ASP A 65 2.10 32.59 -7.36
C ASP A 65 3.59 32.35 -7.64
N LEU A 66 4.46 33.17 -7.06
CA LEU A 66 5.91 33.00 -7.11
C LEU A 66 6.43 31.95 -6.12
N THR A 67 5.68 31.63 -5.05
CA THR A 67 6.08 30.73 -3.97
C THR A 67 5.25 29.44 -3.90
N SER A 68 4.51 29.11 -4.97
CA SER A 68 3.44 28.11 -4.94
C SER A 68 3.92 26.69 -4.58
N LYS A 69 3.13 26.02 -3.72
CA LYS A 69 3.22 24.59 -3.38
C LYS A 69 3.19 23.67 -4.62
N SER A 70 2.75 24.17 -5.78
CA SER A 70 2.68 23.40 -7.05
C SER A 70 4.05 22.97 -7.57
N ASP A 71 5.11 23.73 -7.26
CA ASP A 71 6.45 23.41 -7.72
C ASP A 71 7.05 22.24 -6.94
N VAL A 72 6.77 22.16 -5.64
CA VAL A 72 7.23 21.04 -4.80
C VAL A 72 6.59 19.73 -5.27
N ASN A 73 5.29 19.75 -5.56
CA ASN A 73 4.60 18.57 -6.08
C ASN A 73 5.14 18.17 -7.47
N MET A 74 5.41 19.15 -8.34
CA MET A 74 5.98 18.89 -9.66
C MET A 74 7.38 18.27 -9.56
N ILE A 75 8.24 18.81 -8.69
CA ILE A 75 9.59 18.28 -8.43
C ILE A 75 9.49 16.82 -7.96
N ASN A 76 8.65 16.55 -6.97
CA ASN A 76 8.48 15.21 -6.45
C ASN A 76 8.00 14.22 -7.52
N THR A 77 6.98 14.60 -8.29
CA THR A 77 6.44 13.74 -9.37
C THR A 77 7.46 13.49 -10.47
N ILE A 78 8.26 14.49 -10.85
CA ILE A 78 9.34 14.31 -11.84
C ILE A 78 10.44 13.43 -11.27
N SER A 79 10.85 13.63 -10.00
CA SER A 79 11.83 12.76 -9.35
C SER A 79 11.35 11.30 -9.32
N GLU A 80 10.09 11.06 -8.93
CA GLU A 80 9.51 9.71 -8.96
C GLU A 80 9.49 9.07 -10.36
N LEU A 81 9.29 9.86 -11.42
CA LEU A 81 9.34 9.35 -12.79
C LEU A 81 10.76 8.99 -13.22
N LEU A 82 11.76 9.72 -12.72
CA LEU A 82 13.18 9.55 -13.06
C LEU A 82 13.90 8.55 -12.16
N ASP A 83 13.29 8.14 -11.03
CA ASP A 83 13.80 7.07 -10.16
C ASP A 83 13.54 5.67 -10.74
N ASP A 84 12.91 5.56 -11.93
CA ASP A 84 12.71 4.29 -12.63
C ASP A 84 14.05 3.75 -13.16
N GLN A 85 14.23 2.42 -13.09
CA GLN A 85 15.45 1.73 -13.57
C GLN A 85 15.82 2.08 -15.03
N LEU A 86 14.85 2.50 -15.83
CA LEU A 86 15.07 2.95 -17.22
C LEU A 86 15.93 4.21 -17.33
N PHE A 87 16.12 4.95 -16.24
CA PHE A 87 16.84 6.22 -16.22
C PHE A 87 18.09 6.20 -15.32
N GLU A 88 18.45 5.02 -14.74
CA GLU A 88 19.62 4.88 -13.85
C GLU A 88 20.94 5.28 -14.52
N ASP A 89 21.05 5.06 -15.83
CA ASP A 89 22.24 5.40 -16.63
C ASP A 89 22.42 6.90 -16.89
N LEU A 90 21.39 7.71 -16.64
CA LEU A 90 21.41 9.15 -16.92
C LEU A 90 21.96 9.98 -15.76
N ASP A 91 22.17 9.39 -14.58
CA ASP A 91 22.72 10.02 -13.35
C ASP A 91 22.14 11.42 -13.06
N ILE A 92 20.80 11.53 -13.14
CA ILE A 92 20.11 12.82 -12.99
C ILE A 92 20.09 13.24 -11.51
N LEU A 93 20.67 14.40 -11.23
CA LEU A 93 20.77 14.92 -9.88
C LEU A 93 19.53 15.72 -9.45
N GLY A 94 19.13 15.63 -8.18
CA GLY A 94 18.01 16.37 -7.62
C GLY A 94 18.01 17.90 -7.88
N PRO A 95 19.16 18.61 -7.94
CA PRO A 95 19.25 20.00 -8.35
C PRO A 95 18.79 20.25 -9.79
N GLU A 96 19.02 19.32 -10.73
CA GLU A 96 18.63 19.43 -12.14
C GLU A 96 17.12 19.34 -12.31
N VAL A 97 16.47 18.44 -11.55
CA VAL A 97 15.01 18.34 -11.49
C VAL A 97 14.38 19.63 -10.95
N LYS A 98 15.01 20.24 -9.92
CA LYS A 98 14.56 21.54 -9.38
C LYS A 98 14.72 22.66 -10.39
N ASP A 99 15.84 22.71 -11.11
CA ASP A 99 16.08 23.70 -12.16
C ASP A 99 15.11 23.52 -13.34
N LEU A 100 14.81 22.29 -13.73
CA LEU A 100 13.80 22.00 -14.76
C LEU A 100 12.40 22.49 -14.33
N ALA A 101 11.95 22.12 -13.14
CA ALA A 101 10.63 22.50 -12.64
C ALA A 101 10.45 24.01 -12.48
N SER A 102 11.52 24.71 -12.05
CA SER A 102 11.48 26.16 -11.84
C SER A 102 11.70 26.98 -13.11
N SER A 103 12.60 26.54 -14.00
CA SER A 103 12.95 27.30 -15.20
C SER A 103 12.03 27.00 -16.38
N ASN A 104 11.49 25.78 -16.46
CA ASN A 104 10.65 25.32 -17.56
C ASN A 104 9.43 24.52 -17.09
N PRO A 105 8.50 25.11 -16.32
CA PRO A 105 7.37 24.38 -15.73
C PRO A 105 6.44 23.73 -16.77
N LYS A 106 6.43 24.25 -18.03
CA LYS A 106 5.69 23.63 -19.12
C LYS A 106 6.30 22.30 -19.56
N ILE A 107 7.64 22.22 -19.57
CA ILE A 107 8.36 20.98 -19.90
C ILE A 107 8.15 19.97 -18.77
N GLY A 108 8.25 20.39 -17.51
CA GLY A 108 7.95 19.54 -16.35
C GLY A 108 6.54 18.94 -16.41
N LYS A 109 5.52 19.75 -16.73
CA LYS A 109 4.15 19.26 -16.95
C LYS A 109 4.02 18.31 -18.13
N ALA A 110 4.78 18.54 -19.21
CA ALA A 110 4.78 17.66 -20.38
C ALA A 110 5.41 16.30 -20.06
N LEU A 111 6.50 16.27 -19.28
CA LEU A 111 7.13 15.03 -18.80
C LEU A 111 6.19 14.22 -17.91
N ILE A 112 5.51 14.87 -16.97
CA ILE A 112 4.51 14.21 -16.12
C ILE A 112 3.41 13.59 -16.97
N ARG A 113 2.86 14.33 -17.95
CA ARG A 113 1.83 13.80 -18.85
C ARG A 113 2.36 12.64 -19.70
N LEU A 114 3.60 12.72 -20.16
CA LEU A 114 4.23 11.63 -20.90
C LEU A 114 4.39 10.38 -20.04
N GLY A 115 4.84 10.52 -18.80
CA GLY A 115 4.89 9.44 -17.83
C GLY A 115 3.52 8.80 -17.57
N ASP A 116 2.48 9.62 -17.40
CA ASP A 116 1.10 9.13 -17.22
C ASP A 116 0.60 8.38 -18.46
N ILE A 117 0.94 8.85 -19.68
CA ILE A 117 0.55 8.20 -20.94
C ILE A 117 1.30 6.87 -21.09
N LEU A 118 2.59 6.82 -20.77
CA LEU A 118 3.38 5.59 -20.81
C LEU A 118 2.83 4.55 -19.82
N LYS A 119 2.60 4.96 -18.59
CA LYS A 119 1.97 4.08 -17.57
C LYS A 119 0.60 3.56 -18.01
N LYS A 120 -0.24 4.40 -18.63
CA LYS A 120 -1.55 3.97 -19.19
C LYS A 120 -1.40 3.04 -20.39
N LYS A 121 -0.45 3.31 -21.30
CA LYS A 121 -0.20 2.45 -22.47
C LYS A 121 0.36 1.10 -22.10
N ASP A 122 1.23 1.02 -21.08
CA ASP A 122 1.70 -0.26 -20.56
C ASP A 122 0.55 -1.09 -20.01
N HIS A 123 -0.37 -0.48 -19.27
CA HIS A 123 -1.60 -1.15 -18.83
C HIS A 123 -2.52 -1.58 -20.00
N GLU A 124 -2.70 -0.73 -21.01
CA GLU A 124 -3.51 -1.07 -22.18
C GLU A 124 -2.85 -2.12 -23.07
N LEU A 125 -1.52 -2.08 -23.22
CA LEU A 125 -0.75 -3.07 -23.97
C LEU A 125 -0.76 -4.44 -23.26
N VAL A 126 -0.54 -4.47 -21.97
CA VAL A 126 -0.64 -5.70 -21.16
C VAL A 126 -2.05 -6.29 -21.31
N ASN A 127 -3.09 -5.48 -21.13
CA ASN A 127 -4.48 -5.93 -21.29
C ASN A 127 -4.83 -6.37 -22.74
N LYS A 128 -4.23 -5.74 -23.77
CA LYS A 128 -4.42 -6.14 -25.18
C LYS A 128 -3.64 -7.39 -25.54
N ILE A 129 -2.42 -7.53 -25.03
CA ILE A 129 -1.59 -8.72 -25.22
C ILE A 129 -2.23 -9.92 -24.53
N GLU A 130 -2.77 -9.74 -23.32
CA GLU A 130 -3.55 -10.77 -22.60
C GLU A 130 -4.79 -11.22 -23.40
N LYS A 131 -5.49 -10.29 -24.04
CA LYS A 131 -6.67 -10.61 -24.88
C LYS A 131 -6.32 -11.26 -26.23
N LEU A 132 -5.16 -10.97 -26.81
CA LEU A 132 -4.78 -11.43 -28.14
C LEU A 132 -3.97 -12.73 -28.13
N SER A 133 -3.20 -13.00 -27.08
CA SER A 133 -2.25 -14.12 -27.08
C SER A 133 -2.76 -15.38 -26.38
N GLY A 134 -3.85 -15.31 -25.60
CA GLY A 134 -4.26 -16.47 -24.79
C GLY A 134 -3.13 -17.05 -23.93
N LYS A 135 -1.96 -16.41 -23.96
CA LYS A 135 -0.78 -16.73 -23.15
C LYS A 135 -0.37 -15.46 -22.41
N ILE A 136 -0.40 -15.53 -21.10
CA ILE A 136 0.07 -14.50 -20.19
C ILE A 136 1.54 -14.23 -20.51
N VAL A 137 1.84 -13.05 -21.08
CA VAL A 137 3.22 -12.57 -21.17
C VAL A 137 3.60 -12.11 -19.75
N ASP A 138 4.63 -12.71 -19.22
CA ASP A 138 5.03 -12.69 -17.82
C ASP A 138 5.61 -11.35 -17.39
N SER A 139 4.78 -10.28 -17.38
CA SER A 139 5.10 -9.01 -16.73
C SER A 139 5.28 -9.15 -15.20
N ARG A 140 4.97 -10.35 -14.67
CA ARG A 140 5.10 -10.71 -13.25
C ARG A 140 6.53 -11.08 -12.84
N LYS A 141 7.46 -11.27 -13.81
CA LYS A 141 8.83 -11.67 -13.49
C LYS A 141 9.60 -10.69 -12.62
N ASN A 142 9.21 -9.42 -12.64
CA ASN A 142 9.81 -8.35 -11.84
C ASN A 142 8.91 -7.85 -10.71
N SER A 143 7.76 -8.50 -10.44
CA SER A 143 6.85 -8.09 -9.36
C SER A 143 7.38 -8.54 -8.01
N PHE A 144 7.34 -7.67 -7.01
CA PHE A 144 7.64 -8.05 -5.62
C PHE A 144 6.71 -9.17 -5.17
N PRO A 145 7.20 -10.19 -4.43
CA PRO A 145 6.40 -11.33 -3.99
C PRO A 145 5.09 -10.93 -3.29
N GLY A 146 5.09 -9.83 -2.52
CA GLY A 146 3.89 -9.31 -1.86
C GLY A 146 2.80 -8.81 -2.81
N GLU A 147 3.18 -8.32 -4.00
CA GLU A 147 2.23 -7.89 -5.03
C GLU A 147 1.56 -9.07 -5.69
N VAL A 148 2.34 -10.10 -6.00
CA VAL A 148 1.83 -11.36 -6.57
C VAL A 148 0.78 -12.00 -5.65
N ILE A 149 1.03 -11.99 -4.32
CA ILE A 149 0.05 -12.45 -3.34
C ILE A 149 -1.23 -11.61 -3.39
N SER A 150 -1.08 -10.29 -3.46
CA SER A 150 -2.23 -9.38 -3.55
C SER A 150 -3.06 -9.63 -4.81
N ASP A 151 -2.42 -9.84 -5.96
CA ASP A 151 -3.08 -10.17 -7.23
C ASP A 151 -3.80 -11.52 -7.15
N PHE A 152 -3.14 -12.55 -6.60
CA PHE A 152 -3.76 -13.87 -6.38
C PHE A 152 -5.01 -13.78 -5.50
N LEU A 153 -4.95 -13.04 -4.38
CA LEU A 153 -6.10 -12.83 -3.50
C LEU A 153 -7.20 -12.02 -4.20
N GLN A 154 -6.82 -11.01 -5.00
CA GLN A 154 -7.76 -10.16 -5.73
C GLN A 154 -8.50 -10.93 -6.83
N GLU A 155 -7.82 -11.78 -7.62
CA GLU A 155 -8.44 -12.62 -8.63
C GLU A 155 -9.48 -13.58 -8.02
N ASN A 156 -9.19 -14.12 -6.83
CA ASN A 156 -10.11 -14.96 -6.08
C ASN A 156 -11.13 -14.17 -5.24
N LYS A 157 -11.20 -12.84 -5.38
CA LYS A 157 -12.05 -11.96 -4.56
C LYS A 157 -11.87 -12.18 -3.05
N ASN A 158 -10.69 -12.64 -2.62
CA ASN A 158 -10.36 -12.99 -1.25
C ASN A 158 -11.41 -13.93 -0.60
N TYR A 159 -12.00 -14.84 -1.39
CA TYR A 159 -13.00 -15.82 -0.95
C TYR A 159 -12.69 -17.21 -1.49
N PHE A 160 -12.54 -18.17 -0.61
CA PHE A 160 -12.11 -19.53 -0.94
C PHE A 160 -13.13 -20.54 -0.37
N SER A 161 -14.17 -20.83 -1.12
CA SER A 161 -15.34 -21.58 -0.66
C SER A 161 -15.02 -22.94 -0.03
N LYS A 162 -14.07 -23.70 -0.60
CA LYS A 162 -13.65 -25.00 -0.05
C LYS A 162 -12.95 -24.84 1.31
N LEU A 163 -12.15 -23.80 1.48
CA LEU A 163 -11.50 -23.50 2.77
C LEU A 163 -12.49 -23.01 3.82
N GLU A 164 -13.51 -22.26 3.41
CA GLU A 164 -14.60 -21.84 4.32
C GLU A 164 -15.41 -23.04 4.82
N ASN A 165 -15.72 -24.00 3.96
CA ASN A 165 -16.41 -25.23 4.35
C ASN A 165 -15.58 -26.04 5.32
N PHE A 166 -14.31 -26.28 5.01
CA PHE A 166 -13.37 -26.95 5.91
C PHE A 166 -13.28 -26.24 7.26
N ALA A 167 -13.11 -24.92 7.25
CA ALA A 167 -13.02 -24.13 8.48
C ALA A 167 -14.28 -24.22 9.34
N ASN A 168 -15.44 -24.23 8.71
CA ASN A 168 -16.71 -24.39 9.42
C ASN A 168 -16.85 -25.79 10.09
N GLU A 169 -16.43 -26.86 9.39
CA GLU A 169 -16.41 -28.21 9.96
C GLU A 169 -15.50 -28.29 11.19
N ILE A 170 -14.29 -27.72 11.11
CA ILE A 170 -13.36 -27.65 12.23
C ILE A 170 -13.94 -26.83 13.40
N PHE A 171 -14.54 -25.68 13.10
CA PHE A 171 -15.18 -24.84 14.10
C PHE A 171 -16.25 -25.59 14.87
N GLU A 172 -17.15 -26.31 14.19
CA GLU A 172 -18.23 -27.07 14.85
C GLU A 172 -17.70 -28.18 15.75
N LYS A 173 -16.60 -28.85 15.37
CA LYS A 173 -15.91 -29.84 16.21
C LYS A 173 -15.30 -29.22 17.47
N ILE A 174 -14.67 -28.07 17.33
CA ILE A 174 -13.98 -27.36 18.44
C ILE A 174 -15.01 -26.70 19.38
N LYS A 175 -16.11 -26.18 18.84
CA LYS A 175 -17.18 -25.49 19.60
C LYS A 175 -17.83 -26.37 20.67
N GLN A 176 -17.87 -27.67 20.45
CA GLN A 176 -18.46 -28.64 21.39
C GLN A 176 -17.64 -28.77 22.67
N ASN A 177 -16.42 -28.26 22.69
CA ASN A 177 -15.52 -28.31 23.85
C ASN A 177 -15.75 -27.08 24.74
N ASN A 178 -16.17 -27.29 26.00
CA ASN A 178 -16.44 -26.21 27.00
C ASN A 178 -15.19 -25.47 27.50
N ARG A 179 -14.05 -25.55 26.78
CA ARG A 179 -12.79 -24.93 27.13
C ARG A 179 -12.57 -23.61 26.37
N THR A 180 -11.55 -22.86 26.83
CA THR A 180 -11.16 -21.65 26.09
C THR A 180 -10.73 -22.03 24.67
N ARG A 181 -10.99 -21.14 23.68
CA ARG A 181 -10.72 -21.41 22.25
C ARG A 181 -9.28 -21.88 21.98
N TYR A 182 -8.31 -21.30 22.66
CA TYR A 182 -6.91 -21.69 22.49
C TYR A 182 -6.66 -23.14 22.95
N ILE A 183 -7.14 -23.51 24.13
CA ILE A 183 -7.00 -24.86 24.65
C ILE A 183 -7.69 -25.87 23.75
N ALA A 184 -8.89 -25.54 23.26
CA ALA A 184 -9.65 -26.40 22.35
C ALA A 184 -8.91 -26.64 21.00
N LEU A 185 -8.24 -25.63 20.47
CA LEU A 185 -7.38 -25.76 19.26
C LEU A 185 -6.16 -26.64 19.53
N CYS A 186 -5.50 -26.46 20.68
CA CYS A 186 -4.34 -27.29 21.06
C CYS A 186 -4.74 -28.76 21.27
N GLU A 187 -5.88 -29.00 21.89
CA GLU A 187 -6.40 -30.37 22.07
C GLU A 187 -6.78 -31.00 20.73
N PHE A 188 -7.43 -30.25 19.84
CA PHE A 188 -7.76 -30.72 18.51
C PHE A 188 -6.50 -31.11 17.73
N LEU A 189 -5.45 -30.28 17.76
CA LEU A 189 -4.15 -30.61 17.13
C LEU A 189 -3.56 -31.88 17.72
N LYS A 190 -3.69 -32.09 19.04
CA LYS A 190 -3.14 -33.29 19.69
C LYS A 190 -3.93 -34.54 19.36
N THR A 191 -5.27 -34.47 19.40
CA THR A 191 -6.14 -35.65 19.20
C THR A 191 -6.22 -36.07 17.72
N GLU A 192 -6.37 -35.12 16.79
CA GLU A 192 -6.56 -35.45 15.38
C GLU A 192 -5.24 -35.65 14.63
N TYR A 193 -4.20 -34.86 14.97
CA TYR A 193 -2.94 -34.88 14.22
C TYR A 193 -1.74 -35.35 15.04
N GLY A 194 -1.90 -35.57 16.35
CA GLY A 194 -0.83 -35.97 17.27
C GLY A 194 0.18 -34.83 17.53
N ILE A 195 -0.20 -33.59 17.26
CA ILE A 195 0.69 -32.42 17.40
C ILE A 195 0.55 -31.80 18.79
N THR A 196 1.66 -31.75 19.52
CA THR A 196 1.73 -31.09 20.82
C THR A 196 2.16 -29.62 20.65
N VAL A 197 1.34 -28.69 21.13
CA VAL A 197 1.68 -27.28 21.18
C VAL A 197 2.44 -26.95 22.46
N LYS A 198 3.56 -26.22 22.30
CA LYS A 198 4.41 -25.77 23.41
C LYS A 198 4.68 -24.28 23.30
N ASP A 199 4.34 -23.54 24.35
CA ASP A 199 4.72 -22.12 24.46
C ASP A 199 6.14 -22.04 25.02
N ILE A 200 7.04 -21.34 24.31
CA ILE A 200 8.46 -21.26 24.66
C ILE A 200 8.92 -19.80 24.62
N ILE A 201 9.71 -19.43 25.62
CA ILE A 201 10.41 -18.14 25.62
C ILE A 201 11.60 -18.25 24.63
N PRO A 202 11.67 -17.41 23.58
CA PRO A 202 12.80 -17.40 22.65
C PRO A 202 14.12 -17.12 23.37
N GLU A 203 15.21 -17.77 22.92
CA GLU A 203 16.56 -17.44 23.34
C GLU A 203 16.93 -16.01 22.94
N GLU A 204 17.76 -15.37 23.76
CA GLU A 204 18.26 -14.02 23.49
C GLU A 204 18.98 -13.97 22.13
N GLY A 205 18.59 -13.01 21.28
CA GLY A 205 19.15 -12.87 19.95
C GLY A 205 18.60 -13.82 18.88
N LYS A 206 17.64 -14.71 19.20
CA LYS A 206 17.00 -15.63 18.24
C LYS A 206 15.47 -15.56 18.32
N PRO A 207 14.87 -14.43 17.97
CA PRO A 207 13.41 -14.29 18.03
C PRO A 207 12.75 -15.21 16.98
N PHE A 208 11.66 -15.86 17.39
CA PHE A 208 10.78 -16.59 16.48
C PHE A 208 9.32 -16.34 16.87
N SER A 209 8.40 -16.50 15.92
CA SER A 209 6.96 -16.48 16.20
C SER A 209 6.41 -17.89 16.27
N LYS A 210 6.74 -18.73 15.31
CA LYS A 210 6.25 -20.11 15.18
C LYS A 210 7.35 -20.99 14.59
N ILE A 211 7.56 -22.18 15.19
CA ILE A 211 8.41 -23.24 14.65
C ILE A 211 7.64 -24.56 14.72
N TYR A 212 7.55 -25.29 13.60
CA TYR A 212 6.96 -26.62 13.57
C TYR A 212 8.02 -27.67 13.32
N ASN A 213 8.22 -28.56 14.30
CA ASN A 213 9.08 -29.71 14.17
C ASN A 213 8.27 -30.93 13.68
N LYS A 214 8.34 -31.19 12.38
CA LYS A 214 7.56 -32.24 11.74
C LYS A 214 7.95 -33.66 12.25
N LYS A 215 9.24 -33.88 12.62
CA LYS A 215 9.70 -35.18 13.12
C LYS A 215 9.08 -35.54 14.47
N ASN A 216 9.05 -34.59 15.38
CA ASN A 216 8.54 -34.80 16.74
C ASN A 216 7.05 -34.48 16.87
N LYS A 217 6.42 -33.95 15.80
CA LYS A 217 5.06 -33.40 15.83
C LYS A 217 4.85 -32.38 16.96
N GLU A 218 5.79 -31.44 17.06
CA GLU A 218 5.76 -30.39 18.06
C GLU A 218 5.64 -29.01 17.42
N LEU A 219 4.65 -28.23 17.83
CA LEU A 219 4.46 -26.85 17.44
C LEU A 219 4.92 -25.94 18.56
N TYR A 220 6.00 -25.20 18.30
CA TYR A 220 6.53 -24.21 19.25
C TYR A 220 5.99 -22.83 18.89
N LEU A 221 5.37 -22.17 19.86
CA LEU A 221 4.91 -20.80 19.76
C LEU A 221 5.69 -19.93 20.75
N SER A 222 6.08 -18.75 20.31
CA SER A 222 6.75 -17.79 21.19
C SER A 222 5.81 -17.31 22.29
N ASP A 223 6.30 -17.28 23.51
CA ASP A 223 5.52 -16.80 24.66
C ASP A 223 5.30 -15.29 24.65
N TYR A 224 6.08 -14.56 23.85
CA TYR A 224 5.87 -13.12 23.62
C TYR A 224 4.69 -12.80 22.72
N LEU A 225 4.07 -13.79 22.06
CA LEU A 225 2.90 -13.57 21.21
C LEU A 225 1.64 -13.33 22.05
N SER A 226 0.79 -12.44 21.56
CA SER A 226 -0.55 -12.30 22.13
C SER A 226 -1.37 -13.58 21.95
N LEU A 227 -2.36 -13.79 22.80
CA LEU A 227 -3.22 -14.97 22.76
C LEU A 227 -3.97 -15.09 21.42
N GLU A 228 -4.33 -13.95 20.82
CA GLU A 228 -5.00 -13.89 19.50
C GLU A 228 -4.07 -14.40 18.39
N THR A 229 -2.79 -14.08 18.46
CA THR A 229 -1.78 -14.56 17.52
C THR A 229 -1.49 -16.05 17.71
N LYS A 230 -1.38 -16.51 18.97
CA LYS A 230 -1.22 -17.95 19.28
C LYS A 230 -2.40 -18.76 18.73
N LYS A 231 -3.64 -18.28 18.91
CA LYS A 231 -4.85 -18.91 18.34
C LYS A 231 -4.78 -19.00 16.82
N LEU A 232 -4.39 -17.92 16.15
CA LEU A 232 -4.26 -17.91 14.68
C LEU A 232 -3.20 -18.92 14.21
N HIS A 233 -2.06 -18.98 14.87
CA HIS A 233 -1.00 -19.94 14.52
C HIS A 233 -1.42 -21.40 14.76
N ALA A 234 -2.14 -21.69 15.83
CA ALA A 234 -2.68 -23.03 16.09
C ALA A 234 -3.74 -23.41 15.02
N ALA A 235 -4.66 -22.49 14.69
CA ALA A 235 -5.67 -22.71 13.65
C ALA A 235 -5.03 -22.84 12.25
N ALA A 236 -4.01 -22.06 11.93
CA ALA A 236 -3.27 -22.20 10.68
C ALA A 236 -2.48 -23.53 10.61
N GLN A 237 -2.05 -24.10 11.75
CA GLN A 237 -1.45 -25.43 11.79
C GLN A 237 -2.51 -26.51 11.50
N ILE A 238 -3.72 -26.37 12.02
CA ILE A 238 -4.84 -27.28 11.66
C ILE A 238 -5.10 -27.23 10.15
N ALA A 239 -5.12 -26.02 9.55
CA ALA A 239 -5.26 -25.88 8.11
C ALA A 239 -4.11 -26.52 7.32
N GLN A 240 -2.90 -26.46 7.85
CA GLN A 240 -1.73 -27.07 7.21
C GLN A 240 -1.83 -28.61 7.17
N GLU A 241 -2.33 -29.22 8.22
CA GLU A 241 -2.47 -30.68 8.30
C GLU A 241 -3.73 -31.21 7.57
N GLY A 242 -4.83 -30.46 7.63
CA GLY A 242 -6.14 -30.97 7.17
C GLY A 242 -6.63 -30.38 5.84
N ALA A 243 -6.09 -29.25 5.39
CA ALA A 243 -6.53 -28.56 4.17
C ALA A 243 -5.41 -28.38 3.14
N GLU A 244 -4.28 -29.07 3.27
CA GLU A 244 -3.12 -28.89 2.38
C GLU A 244 -3.48 -29.13 0.91
N ASP A 245 -4.24 -30.19 0.60
CA ASP A 245 -4.66 -30.51 -0.76
C ASP A 245 -5.57 -29.43 -1.34
N LEU A 246 -6.52 -28.91 -0.54
CA LEU A 246 -7.40 -27.83 -0.96
C LEU A 246 -6.62 -26.53 -1.24
N ILE A 247 -5.62 -26.25 -0.41
CA ILE A 247 -4.75 -25.09 -0.60
C ILE A 247 -3.92 -25.23 -1.87
N ASN A 248 -3.33 -26.42 -2.09
CA ASN A 248 -2.53 -26.68 -3.30
C ASN A 248 -3.41 -26.58 -4.57
N GLU A 249 -4.65 -27.07 -4.53
CA GLU A 249 -5.60 -26.92 -5.65
C GLU A 249 -5.80 -25.43 -6.02
N TYR A 250 -6.02 -24.55 -5.06
CA TYR A 250 -6.11 -23.12 -5.33
C TYR A 250 -4.81 -22.51 -5.86
N LEU A 251 -3.66 -22.95 -5.36
CA LEU A 251 -2.37 -22.45 -5.84
C LEU A 251 -2.08 -22.88 -7.29
N GLU A 252 -2.62 -24.01 -7.75
CA GLU A 252 -2.45 -24.49 -9.13
C GLU A 252 -3.31 -23.71 -10.13
N THR A 253 -4.36 -23.02 -9.68
CA THR A 253 -5.19 -22.19 -10.57
C THR A 253 -4.53 -20.88 -10.98
N PHE A 254 -3.44 -20.49 -10.32
CA PHE A 254 -2.76 -19.22 -10.54
C PHE A 254 -1.32 -19.44 -11.04
N ASN A 255 -0.92 -18.66 -12.04
CA ASN A 255 0.44 -18.75 -12.59
C ASN A 255 1.41 -17.87 -11.76
N PHE A 256 2.14 -18.50 -10.83
CA PHE A 256 3.10 -17.80 -9.99
C PHE A 256 4.42 -17.57 -10.75
N PRO A 257 4.99 -16.35 -10.75
CA PRO A 257 6.25 -16.03 -11.43
C PRO A 257 7.46 -16.69 -10.76
N SER A 258 7.37 -17.05 -9.47
CA SER A 258 8.44 -17.67 -8.70
C SER A 258 7.92 -18.65 -7.66
N GLU A 259 8.76 -19.62 -7.30
CA GLU A 259 8.47 -20.55 -6.19
C GLU A 259 8.35 -19.83 -4.84
N GLU A 260 9.03 -18.70 -4.69
CA GLU A 260 8.93 -17.87 -3.48
C GLU A 260 7.52 -17.26 -3.33
N SER A 261 6.99 -16.65 -4.40
CA SER A 261 5.64 -16.08 -4.40
C SER A 261 4.58 -17.17 -4.18
N LYS A 262 4.76 -18.36 -4.74
CA LYS A 262 3.88 -19.52 -4.49
C LYS A 262 3.90 -19.95 -3.02
N LYS A 263 5.10 -20.08 -2.41
CA LYS A 263 5.25 -20.41 -0.99
C LYS A 263 4.60 -19.37 -0.07
N LEU A 264 4.79 -18.10 -0.35
CA LEU A 264 4.19 -17.02 0.42
C LEU A 264 2.65 -16.97 0.26
N SER A 265 2.13 -17.26 -0.92
CA SER A 265 0.69 -17.41 -1.16
C SER A 265 0.12 -18.62 -0.40
N LYS A 266 0.87 -19.71 -0.29
CA LYS A 266 0.49 -20.85 0.59
C LYS A 266 0.35 -20.41 2.04
N VAL A 267 1.31 -19.63 2.56
CA VAL A 267 1.23 -19.06 3.91
C VAL A 267 0.02 -18.13 4.07
N ALA A 268 -0.29 -17.34 3.06
CA ALA A 268 -1.48 -16.47 3.08
C ALA A 268 -2.78 -17.28 3.16
N LEU A 269 -2.91 -18.38 2.38
CA LEU A 269 -4.08 -19.27 2.45
C LEU A 269 -4.17 -20.03 3.77
N LEU A 270 -3.05 -20.45 4.37
CA LEU A 270 -3.02 -21.04 5.70
C LEU A 270 -3.55 -20.08 6.76
N ASN A 271 -3.11 -18.82 6.72
CA ASN A 271 -3.60 -17.78 7.62
C ASN A 271 -5.07 -17.43 7.35
N TYR A 272 -5.50 -17.40 6.08
CA TYR A 272 -6.89 -17.24 5.69
C TYR A 272 -7.77 -18.33 6.32
N CYS A 273 -7.41 -19.59 6.12
CA CYS A 273 -8.14 -20.73 6.67
C CYS A 273 -8.13 -20.71 8.21
N GLY A 274 -7.00 -20.40 8.83
CA GLY A 274 -6.91 -20.22 10.27
C GLY A 274 -7.84 -19.13 10.81
N ALA A 275 -7.92 -17.99 10.13
CA ALA A 275 -8.86 -16.92 10.46
C ALA A 275 -10.33 -17.36 10.25
N ALA A 276 -10.60 -18.17 9.22
CA ALA A 276 -11.92 -18.72 8.97
C ALA A 276 -12.35 -19.73 10.05
N ILE A 277 -11.42 -20.53 10.59
CA ILE A 277 -11.68 -21.41 11.73
C ILE A 277 -12.05 -20.60 12.99
N LEU A 278 -11.36 -19.47 13.23
CA LEU A 278 -11.65 -18.60 14.38
C LEU A 278 -12.95 -17.80 14.20
N MET A 279 -13.26 -17.40 12.98
CA MET A 279 -14.38 -16.53 12.60
C MET A 279 -15.15 -17.16 11.42
N PRO A 280 -15.93 -18.24 11.62
CA PRO A 280 -16.64 -18.94 10.54
C PRO A 280 -17.56 -18.00 9.75
N TYR A 281 -17.61 -18.17 8.43
CA TYR A 281 -18.24 -17.24 7.52
C TYR A 281 -19.67 -16.84 7.93
N ASN A 282 -20.53 -17.81 8.13
CA ASN A 282 -21.94 -17.55 8.44
C ASN A 282 -22.15 -16.81 9.76
N LEU A 283 -21.41 -17.22 10.79
CA LEU A 283 -21.47 -16.59 12.11
C LEU A 283 -20.90 -15.18 12.05
N PHE A 284 -19.72 -15.03 11.44
CA PHE A 284 -19.06 -13.73 11.31
C PHE A 284 -19.88 -12.73 10.50
N HIS A 285 -20.43 -13.16 9.36
CA HIS A 285 -21.30 -12.33 8.54
C HIS A 285 -22.56 -11.87 9.29
N SER A 286 -23.21 -12.78 10.09
CA SER A 286 -24.39 -12.40 10.86
C SER A 286 -24.07 -11.39 11.97
N GLU A 287 -22.92 -11.57 12.68
CA GLU A 287 -22.49 -10.62 13.70
C GLU A 287 -22.04 -9.29 13.09
N CYS A 288 -21.37 -9.29 11.92
CA CYS A 288 -21.07 -8.06 11.19
C CYS A 288 -22.31 -7.22 10.91
N LYS A 289 -23.41 -7.85 10.44
CA LYS A 289 -24.66 -7.14 10.18
C LYS A 289 -25.32 -6.64 11.46
N LYS A 290 -25.38 -7.47 12.49
CA LYS A 290 -25.96 -7.14 13.80
C LYS A 290 -25.23 -5.98 14.47
N LEU A 291 -23.89 -5.99 14.44
CA LEU A 291 -23.02 -4.98 15.03
C LEU A 291 -22.70 -3.82 14.06
N LYS A 292 -23.36 -3.76 12.86
CA LYS A 292 -23.17 -2.71 11.85
C LYS A 292 -21.70 -2.51 11.47
N TYR A 293 -20.94 -3.60 11.41
CA TYR A 293 -19.50 -3.60 11.11
C TYR A 293 -18.63 -2.81 12.09
N ASP A 294 -19.06 -2.67 13.34
CA ASP A 294 -18.21 -2.16 14.41
C ASP A 294 -17.07 -3.16 14.68
N LEU A 295 -15.84 -2.76 14.28
CA LEU A 295 -14.69 -3.66 14.30
C LEU A 295 -14.21 -3.95 15.72
N GLU A 296 -14.37 -3.03 16.68
CA GLU A 296 -13.99 -3.25 18.08
C GLU A 296 -14.94 -4.24 18.75
N LEU A 297 -16.24 -4.10 18.52
CA LEU A 297 -17.22 -5.06 19.03
C LEU A 297 -17.04 -6.44 18.39
N LEU A 298 -16.73 -6.52 17.10
CA LEU A 298 -16.42 -7.78 16.42
C LEU A 298 -15.14 -8.43 16.98
N GLN A 299 -14.09 -7.64 17.21
CA GLN A 299 -12.85 -8.11 17.85
C GLN A 299 -13.15 -8.77 19.20
N ASN A 300 -13.93 -8.12 20.03
CA ASN A 300 -14.31 -8.64 21.36
C ASN A 300 -15.18 -9.89 21.24
N THR A 301 -16.17 -9.90 20.33
CA THR A 301 -17.09 -11.02 20.11
C THR A 301 -16.35 -12.30 19.72
N PHE A 302 -15.35 -12.20 18.86
CA PHE A 302 -14.58 -13.36 18.38
C PHE A 302 -13.27 -13.56 19.17
N ALA A 303 -12.95 -12.66 20.11
CA ALA A 303 -11.69 -12.65 20.87
C ALA A 303 -10.47 -12.80 19.95
N THR A 304 -10.42 -12.01 18.88
CA THR A 304 -9.35 -11.95 17.88
C THR A 304 -8.69 -10.58 17.88
N SER A 305 -7.60 -10.38 17.13
CA SER A 305 -6.99 -9.05 17.03
C SER A 305 -7.76 -8.14 16.06
N PHE A 306 -7.61 -6.83 16.24
CA PHE A 306 -8.19 -5.83 15.32
C PHE A 306 -7.78 -6.08 13.86
N GLU A 307 -6.49 -6.38 13.61
CA GLU A 307 -5.99 -6.72 12.27
C GLU A 307 -6.67 -7.99 11.72
N GLN A 308 -6.89 -9.01 12.54
CA GLN A 308 -7.56 -10.24 12.11
C GLN A 308 -9.01 -9.96 11.67
N VAL A 309 -9.74 -9.14 12.44
CA VAL A 309 -11.12 -8.75 12.08
C VAL A 309 -11.15 -7.91 10.80
N THR A 310 -10.27 -6.92 10.67
CA THR A 310 -10.20 -6.07 9.47
C THR A 310 -9.87 -6.87 8.21
N HIS A 311 -8.99 -7.86 8.31
CA HIS A 311 -8.77 -8.81 7.22
C HIS A 311 -10.01 -9.63 6.93
N ARG A 312 -10.68 -10.16 7.97
CA ARG A 312 -11.82 -11.06 7.81
C ARG A 312 -13.03 -10.39 7.16
N VAL A 313 -13.30 -9.11 7.43
CA VAL A 313 -14.39 -8.38 6.77
C VAL A 313 -14.18 -8.27 5.25
N THR A 314 -12.92 -8.24 4.77
CA THR A 314 -12.61 -8.25 3.33
C THR A 314 -12.82 -9.60 2.66
N CYS A 315 -13.05 -10.68 3.44
CA CYS A 315 -13.30 -12.02 2.92
C CYS A 315 -14.79 -12.33 2.75
N LEU A 316 -15.68 -11.41 3.11
CA LEU A 316 -17.15 -11.62 3.04
C LEU A 316 -17.70 -11.48 1.61
N ASN A 317 -17.20 -12.30 0.70
CA ASN A 317 -17.46 -12.22 -0.74
C ASN A 317 -18.11 -13.49 -1.33
N ASP A 318 -18.81 -14.27 -0.51
CA ASP A 318 -19.65 -15.35 -1.00
C ASP A 318 -20.72 -14.77 -1.95
N PRO A 319 -20.79 -15.20 -3.21
CA PRO A 319 -21.80 -14.71 -4.16
C PRO A 319 -23.24 -14.86 -3.67
N LYS A 320 -23.52 -15.86 -2.83
CA LYS A 320 -24.86 -16.12 -2.27
C LYS A 320 -25.17 -15.27 -1.03
N LYS A 321 -24.13 -14.82 -0.33
CA LYS A 321 -24.28 -14.11 0.95
C LYS A 321 -23.17 -13.06 1.13
N PRO A 322 -23.09 -12.05 0.24
CA PRO A 322 -22.01 -11.08 0.30
C PRO A 322 -22.15 -10.13 1.50
N GLY A 323 -21.01 -9.66 2.00
CA GLY A 323 -20.91 -8.55 2.93
C GLY A 323 -20.82 -7.20 2.23
N VAL A 324 -20.46 -6.17 3.01
CA VAL A 324 -20.11 -4.86 2.45
C VAL A 324 -18.73 -4.98 1.77
N PRO A 325 -18.56 -4.47 0.54
CA PRO A 325 -17.26 -4.51 -0.14
C PRO A 325 -16.31 -3.49 0.47
N PHE A 326 -15.36 -3.95 1.26
CA PHE A 326 -14.30 -3.14 1.84
C PHE A 326 -13.03 -3.16 0.99
N HIS A 327 -12.23 -2.11 1.09
CA HIS A 327 -10.82 -2.14 0.73
C HIS A 327 -9.98 -2.16 2.02
N PHE A 328 -8.80 -2.76 1.93
CA PHE A 328 -7.86 -2.88 3.04
C PHE A 328 -6.47 -2.45 2.60
N LEU A 329 -5.86 -1.61 3.41
CA LEU A 329 -4.48 -1.18 3.25
C LEU A 329 -3.75 -1.29 4.58
N ARG A 330 -2.56 -1.87 4.55
CA ARG A 330 -1.62 -1.79 5.66
C ARG A 330 -0.41 -0.96 5.25
N VAL A 331 -0.24 0.17 5.91
CA VAL A 331 0.79 1.17 5.62
C VAL A 331 1.70 1.29 6.83
N ASP A 332 3.01 1.43 6.62
CA ASP A 332 3.95 1.75 7.67
C ASP A 332 4.15 3.27 7.84
N VAL A 333 4.95 3.68 8.83
CA VAL A 333 5.22 5.09 9.12
C VAL A 333 5.90 5.81 7.96
N ALA A 334 6.67 5.09 7.14
CA ALA A 334 7.34 5.61 5.95
C ALA A 334 6.41 5.75 4.74
N GLY A 335 5.16 5.25 4.85
CA GLY A 335 4.18 5.29 3.78
C GLY A 335 4.20 4.06 2.87
N ASN A 336 5.01 3.04 3.16
CA ASN A 336 5.06 1.82 2.37
C ASN A 336 3.80 0.99 2.57
N ILE A 337 3.19 0.54 1.48
CA ILE A 337 2.01 -0.31 1.50
C ILE A 337 2.47 -1.77 1.56
N SER A 338 2.34 -2.41 2.71
CA SER A 338 2.74 -3.81 2.92
C SER A 338 1.65 -4.82 2.59
N LYS A 339 0.38 -4.39 2.59
CA LYS A 339 -0.78 -5.19 2.16
C LYS A 339 -1.81 -4.29 1.52
N ARG A 340 -2.40 -4.75 0.44
CA ARG A 340 -3.51 -4.07 -0.23
C ARG A 340 -4.53 -5.10 -0.72
N PHE A 341 -5.78 -4.75 -0.62
CA PHE A 341 -6.89 -5.50 -1.17
C PHE A 341 -8.06 -4.55 -1.41
N SER A 342 -8.74 -4.62 -2.55
CA SER A 342 -9.86 -3.75 -2.87
C SER A 342 -10.96 -4.48 -3.62
N LEU A 343 -12.16 -4.51 -3.05
CA LEU A 343 -13.40 -4.89 -3.74
C LEU A 343 -14.38 -3.72 -3.86
N SER A 344 -14.02 -2.55 -3.32
CA SER A 344 -14.87 -1.36 -3.31
C SER A 344 -14.87 -0.60 -4.65
N GLY A 345 -14.14 -1.08 -5.67
CA GLY A 345 -13.94 -0.38 -6.95
C GLY A 345 -12.88 0.73 -6.91
N ILE A 346 -12.25 0.96 -5.76
CA ILE A 346 -11.13 1.89 -5.65
C ILE A 346 -9.88 1.20 -6.16
N GLU A 347 -9.28 1.74 -7.22
CA GLU A 347 -7.97 1.30 -7.69
C GLU A 347 -6.89 1.85 -6.77
N ILE A 348 -6.15 0.95 -6.13
CA ILE A 348 -5.02 1.31 -5.28
C ILE A 348 -3.77 1.18 -6.14
N PRO A 349 -3.03 2.28 -6.41
CA PRO A 349 -1.84 2.26 -7.25
C PRO A 349 -0.82 1.23 -6.76
N ARG A 350 -0.15 0.55 -7.70
CA ARG A 350 0.96 -0.38 -7.37
C ARG A 350 2.19 0.39 -6.93
N TYR A 351 2.46 1.48 -7.63
CA TYR A 351 3.62 2.35 -7.45
C TYR A 351 3.12 3.77 -7.19
N GLY A 352 3.79 4.45 -6.29
CA GLY A 352 3.43 5.80 -5.91
C GLY A 352 2.72 5.87 -4.56
N GLY A 353 2.86 7.03 -3.91
CA GLY A 353 2.35 7.27 -2.57
C GLY A 353 0.83 7.15 -2.48
N ALA A 354 0.37 6.77 -1.31
CA ALA A 354 -1.04 6.82 -0.95
C ALA A 354 -1.61 8.23 -1.20
N CYS A 355 -2.89 8.32 -1.49
CA CYS A 355 -3.56 9.61 -1.68
C CYS A 355 -3.27 10.53 -0.48
N PRO A 356 -2.77 11.76 -0.69
CA PRO A 356 -2.42 12.67 0.41
C PRO A 356 -3.65 13.09 1.26
N ARG A 357 -4.86 12.78 0.80
CA ARG A 357 -6.10 13.00 1.52
C ARG A 357 -6.54 11.83 2.40
N TRP A 358 -5.81 10.72 2.39
CA TRP A 358 -6.14 9.62 3.29
C TRP A 358 -5.79 9.99 4.73
N ASN A 359 -6.64 9.59 5.65
CA ASN A 359 -6.43 9.79 7.08
C ASN A 359 -5.32 8.90 7.67
N VAL A 360 -4.74 7.99 6.88
CA VAL A 360 -3.68 7.07 7.30
C VAL A 360 -2.52 7.78 7.98
N TYR A 361 -2.14 8.97 7.50
CA TYR A 361 -1.06 9.75 8.09
C TYR A 361 -1.44 10.38 9.44
N SER A 362 -2.71 10.75 9.61
CA SER A 362 -3.20 11.25 10.90
C SER A 362 -3.31 10.13 11.94
N ALA A 363 -3.51 8.88 11.52
CA ALA A 363 -3.51 7.72 12.41
C ALA A 363 -2.16 7.53 13.12
N PHE A 364 -1.03 7.80 12.46
CA PHE A 364 0.30 7.77 13.09
C PHE A 364 0.52 8.91 14.10
N SER A 365 -0.18 10.02 13.95
CA SER A 365 -0.11 11.15 14.89
C SER A 365 -0.96 10.93 16.14
N ARG A 366 -1.90 9.97 16.11
CA ARG A 366 -2.81 9.64 17.21
C ARG A 366 -2.93 8.12 17.38
N PRO A 367 -1.85 7.45 17.82
CA PRO A 367 -1.86 6.00 17.98
C PRO A 367 -2.91 5.58 19.04
N GLY A 368 -3.60 4.46 18.79
CA GLY A 368 -4.62 3.92 19.69
C GLY A 368 -6.01 4.55 19.54
N VAL A 369 -6.20 5.47 18.59
CA VAL A 369 -7.51 6.06 18.27
C VAL A 369 -7.92 5.62 16.87
N ILE A 370 -9.09 4.97 16.76
CA ILE A 370 -9.73 4.67 15.46
C ILE A 370 -10.29 5.98 14.91
N GLN A 371 -10.00 6.30 13.64
CA GLN A 371 -10.39 7.56 12.99
C GLN A 371 -11.37 7.30 11.84
#